data_b34e81a14bc71fe5053bf76c5cd5417b
#
_entry.id   b34e81a14bc71fe5053bf76c5cd5417b
#
_cell.length_a   1.000
_cell.length_b   1.000
_cell.length_c   1.000
_cell.angle_alpha   90.00
_cell.angle_beta   90.00
_cell.angle_gamma   90.00
#
_symmetry.space_group_name_H-M   'P 1'
#
loop_
_entity.id
_entity.type
_entity.pdbx_description
1 polymer ?
#
loop_
_entity_poly.entity_id
_entity_poly.type
_entity_poly.pdbx_seq_one_letter_code
_entity_poly.pdbx_strand_id
1 'polypeptide(L)'
;VMLCGIIPANATVSKAATTANVSLSSLGRKGTVSFGSKSKSGTWWKMRLGSKEAFCLSLGHTCHSGNTYAAENSYKWDQDTGGEKHGYYAKIIRWYVLNGKRTQKSFVMSQALIWSVSEGRNSEAQLKDVIKQVKDNTHTYSSKTVNELYNTIFEPSGNWEATATIWQKTGNSKGYQKLITVDAEKTPQAFA
;
A
#
# COMPACT_ATOMS: atom_id res chain seq x y z
N VAL A 1 43.06 19.15 -43.04
CA VAL A 1 41.63 19.46 -42.79
C VAL A 1 41.19 18.56 -41.68
N MET A 2 41.04 19.12 -40.43
CA MET A 2 40.50 18.40 -39.28
C MET A 2 38.96 18.52 -39.31
N LEU A 3 38.27 17.41 -39.47
CA LEU A 3 36.82 17.36 -39.22
C LEU A 3 36.55 17.28 -37.74
N CYS A 4 36.04 18.36 -37.18
CA CYS A 4 35.54 18.39 -35.81
C CYS A 4 34.14 17.77 -35.79
N GLY A 5 34.03 16.48 -35.32
CA GLY A 5 32.75 15.80 -35.17
C GLY A 5 31.98 16.41 -33.99
N ILE A 6 30.84 17.02 -34.29
CA ILE A 6 29.89 17.47 -33.26
C ILE A 6 29.20 16.20 -32.68
N ILE A 7 29.52 15.84 -31.46
CA ILE A 7 28.79 14.83 -30.69
C ILE A 7 27.48 15.48 -30.28
N PRO A 8 26.30 14.97 -30.69
CA PRO A 8 25.04 15.49 -30.16
C PRO A 8 24.97 15.19 -28.66
N ALA A 9 24.83 16.22 -27.84
CA ALA A 9 24.51 16.10 -26.45
C ALA A 9 23.18 15.35 -26.35
N ASN A 10 23.20 14.13 -25.81
CA ASN A 10 21.99 13.42 -25.44
C ASN A 10 21.26 14.26 -24.39
N ALA A 11 20.26 15.00 -24.82
CA ALA A 11 19.32 15.67 -23.95
C ALA A 11 18.54 14.55 -23.21
N THR A 12 18.92 14.27 -21.98
CA THR A 12 18.08 13.48 -21.09
C THR A 12 16.81 14.28 -20.85
N VAL A 13 15.74 13.89 -21.53
CA VAL A 13 14.41 14.42 -21.26
C VAL A 13 14.05 13.98 -19.85
N SER A 14 14.22 14.87 -18.90
CA SER A 14 13.73 14.68 -17.53
C SER A 14 12.21 14.56 -17.61
N LYS A 15 11.69 13.35 -17.49
CA LYS A 15 10.26 13.12 -17.37
C LYS A 15 9.80 13.83 -16.10
N ALA A 16 8.95 14.84 -16.23
CA ALA A 16 8.39 15.54 -15.08
C ALA A 16 7.82 14.50 -14.10
N ALA A 17 8.17 14.62 -12.82
CA ALA A 17 7.69 13.72 -11.81
C ALA A 17 6.16 13.80 -11.74
N THR A 18 5.49 12.65 -11.79
CA THR A 18 4.04 12.61 -11.64
C THR A 18 3.69 13.07 -10.21
N THR A 19 2.85 14.09 -10.12
CA THR A 19 2.39 14.62 -8.83
C THR A 19 0.89 14.44 -8.67
N ALA A 20 0.44 14.32 -7.41
CA ALA A 20 -0.97 14.26 -7.06
C ALA A 20 -1.21 14.88 -5.68
N ASN A 21 -2.39 15.47 -5.49
CA ASN A 21 -2.80 15.97 -4.20
C ASN A 21 -3.50 14.88 -3.40
N VAL A 22 -3.19 14.84 -2.10
CA VAL A 22 -3.85 13.92 -1.18
C VAL A 22 -5.18 14.51 -0.70
N SER A 23 -6.19 13.66 -0.65
CA SER A 23 -7.44 13.95 0.04
C SER A 23 -7.69 12.92 1.13
N LEU A 24 -8.28 13.37 2.24
CA LEU A 24 -8.61 12.58 3.41
C LEU A 24 -10.12 12.58 3.63
N SER A 25 -10.69 11.41 3.92
CA SER A 25 -12.07 11.28 4.38
C SER A 25 -12.13 10.41 5.63
N SER A 26 -12.83 10.88 6.66
CA SER A 26 -13.03 10.09 7.88
C SER A 26 -13.90 8.87 7.56
N LEU A 27 -13.52 7.71 8.09
CA LEU A 27 -14.37 6.53 8.04
C LEU A 27 -15.45 6.54 9.12
N GLY A 28 -15.50 7.58 9.99
CA GLY A 28 -16.41 7.63 11.12
C GLY A 28 -16.16 6.55 12.19
N ARG A 29 -15.05 5.83 12.08
CA ARG A 29 -14.69 4.71 12.95
C ARG A 29 -13.47 5.05 13.80
N LYS A 30 -13.51 4.62 15.05
CA LYS A 30 -12.36 4.66 15.96
C LYS A 30 -11.93 3.22 16.27
N GLY A 31 -10.65 3.01 16.46
CA GLY A 31 -10.13 1.71 16.83
C GLY A 31 -8.69 1.78 17.28
N THR A 32 -8.20 0.67 17.80
CA THR A 32 -6.80 0.49 18.20
C THR A 32 -6.25 -0.75 17.53
N VAL A 33 -5.06 -0.63 16.96
CA VAL A 33 -4.30 -1.77 16.47
C VAL A 33 -2.91 -1.70 17.07
N SER A 34 -2.41 -2.82 17.58
CA SER A 34 -1.09 -2.94 18.19
C SER A 34 -0.12 -3.67 17.25
N PHE A 35 1.11 -3.19 17.21
CA PHE A 35 2.22 -3.72 16.41
C PHE A 35 3.41 -3.95 17.33
N GLY A 36 3.34 -5.01 18.15
CA GLY A 36 4.33 -5.21 19.22
C GLY A 36 4.26 -4.11 20.27
N SER A 37 5.34 -3.36 20.44
CA SER A 37 5.42 -2.22 21.38
C SER A 37 4.73 -0.95 20.90
N LYS A 38 4.36 -0.89 19.61
CA LYS A 38 3.70 0.28 19.01
C LYS A 38 2.20 0.03 18.87
N SER A 39 1.41 1.08 18.99
CA SER A 39 -0.01 1.03 18.74
C SER A 39 -0.50 2.29 18.04
N LYS A 40 -1.60 2.16 17.31
CA LYS A 40 -2.34 3.28 16.73
C LYS A 40 -3.76 3.23 17.23
N SER A 41 -4.17 4.31 17.91
CA SER A 41 -5.55 4.55 18.33
C SER A 41 -6.08 5.82 17.68
N GLY A 42 -7.37 5.88 17.47
CA GLY A 42 -8.05 7.08 16.99
C GLY A 42 -8.95 6.84 15.79
N THR A 43 -9.27 7.92 15.11
CA THR A 43 -10.12 7.89 13.91
C THR A 43 -9.34 7.35 12.73
N TRP A 44 -9.96 6.43 11.98
CA TRP A 44 -9.43 5.92 10.73
C TRP A 44 -9.79 6.82 9.57
N TRP A 45 -8.82 7.09 8.71
CA TRP A 45 -8.95 7.96 7.56
C TRP A 45 -8.64 7.20 6.29
N LYS A 46 -9.55 7.28 5.33
CA LYS A 46 -9.31 6.82 3.96
C LYS A 46 -8.58 7.93 3.20
N MET A 47 -7.54 7.54 2.48
CA MET A 47 -6.70 8.47 1.72
C MET A 47 -6.84 8.21 0.23
N ARG A 48 -6.74 9.29 -0.54
CA ARG A 48 -6.63 9.25 -1.99
C ARG A 48 -5.53 10.18 -2.45
N LEU A 49 -4.83 9.77 -3.50
CA LEU A 49 -3.92 10.59 -4.30
C LEU A 49 -4.52 10.77 -5.68
N GLY A 50 -5.08 11.94 -5.93
CA GLY A 50 -5.93 12.15 -7.11
C GLY A 50 -7.10 11.16 -7.12
N SER A 51 -7.22 10.39 -8.18
CA SER A 51 -8.26 9.35 -8.33
C SER A 51 -7.94 8.02 -7.63
N LYS A 52 -6.68 7.78 -7.21
CA LYS A 52 -6.23 6.50 -6.66
C LYS A 52 -6.40 6.44 -5.14
N GLU A 53 -6.82 5.30 -4.62
CA GLU A 53 -6.78 5.04 -3.18
C GLU A 53 -5.34 4.82 -2.73
N ALA A 54 -4.99 5.37 -1.57
CA ALA A 54 -3.64 5.34 -1.03
C ALA A 54 -3.62 4.83 0.41
N PHE A 55 -2.51 4.24 0.80
CA PHE A 55 -2.26 3.71 2.14
C PHE A 55 -0.99 4.34 2.72
N CYS A 56 -0.99 4.54 4.03
CA CYS A 56 0.18 5.03 4.76
C CYS A 56 1.23 3.95 4.92
N LEU A 57 2.48 4.27 4.64
CA LEU A 57 3.62 3.39 4.91
C LEU A 57 4.26 3.63 6.29
N SER A 58 4.02 4.79 6.90
CA SER A 58 4.73 5.18 8.13
C SER A 58 3.75 5.40 9.28
N LEU A 59 3.83 4.56 10.31
CA LEU A 59 3.05 4.75 11.53
C LEU A 59 3.57 5.97 12.31
N GLY A 60 2.66 6.82 12.80
CA GLY A 60 3.01 7.98 13.63
C GLY A 60 3.40 9.25 12.88
N HIS A 61 3.44 9.22 11.55
CA HIS A 61 3.67 10.40 10.73
C HIS A 61 2.35 11.05 10.30
N THR A 62 2.42 12.33 9.96
CA THR A 62 1.25 13.15 9.59
C THR A 62 0.92 13.06 8.10
N CYS A 63 -0.36 13.15 7.78
CA CYS A 63 -0.85 13.39 6.43
C CYS A 63 -1.97 14.44 6.51
N HIS A 64 -1.89 15.47 5.67
CA HIS A 64 -2.90 16.53 5.62
C HIS A 64 -3.51 16.60 4.23
N SER A 65 -4.83 16.79 4.17
CA SER A 65 -5.55 17.01 2.92
C SER A 65 -4.99 18.24 2.20
N GLY A 66 -4.87 18.17 0.89
CA GLY A 66 -4.32 19.24 0.05
C GLY A 66 -2.80 19.18 -0.14
N ASN A 67 -2.06 18.40 0.64
CA ASN A 67 -0.63 18.23 0.40
C ASN A 67 -0.38 17.56 -0.96
N THR A 68 0.65 18.05 -1.66
CA THR A 68 1.10 17.49 -2.93
C THR A 68 2.18 16.43 -2.70
N TYR A 69 2.04 15.31 -3.37
CA TYR A 69 2.98 14.19 -3.36
C TYR A 69 3.51 13.94 -4.76
N ALA A 70 4.78 13.56 -4.85
CA ALA A 70 5.42 13.12 -6.08
C ALA A 70 5.69 11.62 -6.03
N ALA A 71 5.52 10.94 -7.16
CA ALA A 71 5.90 9.55 -7.29
C ALA A 71 7.42 9.42 -7.22
N GLU A 72 7.92 8.59 -6.31
CA GLU A 72 9.35 8.28 -6.19
C GLU A 72 9.72 7.07 -7.05
N ASN A 73 9.08 5.94 -6.76
CA ASN A 73 9.38 4.66 -7.39
C ASN A 73 8.10 3.90 -7.68
N SER A 74 8.11 3.17 -8.79
CA SER A 74 7.06 2.23 -9.15
C SER A 74 7.64 0.84 -9.33
N TYR A 75 6.92 -0.16 -8.86
CA TYR A 75 7.33 -1.55 -8.87
C TYR A 75 6.23 -2.39 -9.50
N LYS A 76 6.62 -3.38 -10.29
CA LYS A 76 5.70 -4.42 -10.78
C LYS A 76 5.88 -5.69 -9.98
N TRP A 77 4.79 -6.32 -9.63
CA TRP A 77 4.78 -7.63 -8.99
C TRP A 77 3.73 -8.53 -9.62
N ASP A 78 4.05 -9.79 -9.65
CA ASP A 78 3.16 -10.88 -9.93
C ASP A 78 3.08 -11.82 -8.71
N GLN A 79 2.42 -12.94 -8.88
CA GLN A 79 2.25 -13.91 -7.81
C GLN A 79 3.57 -14.57 -7.34
N ASP A 80 4.61 -14.54 -8.18
CA ASP A 80 5.89 -15.24 -7.93
C ASP A 80 6.91 -14.36 -7.20
N THR A 81 6.74 -13.02 -7.18
CA THR A 81 7.66 -12.07 -6.54
C THR A 81 7.42 -11.93 -5.02
N GLY A 82 7.32 -13.04 -4.31
CA GLY A 82 6.57 -13.10 -3.08
C GLY A 82 7.23 -12.80 -1.74
N GLY A 83 8.53 -12.56 -1.61
CA GLY A 83 9.19 -12.59 -0.29
C GLY A 83 9.62 -11.24 0.29
N GLU A 84 9.72 -10.21 -0.51
CA GLU A 84 10.20 -8.91 -0.06
C GLU A 84 9.08 -8.02 0.50
N LYS A 85 9.45 -7.05 1.32
CA LYS A 85 8.55 -6.09 1.97
C LYS A 85 7.54 -5.47 0.99
N HIS A 86 7.97 -5.13 -0.21
CA HIS A 86 7.12 -4.58 -1.26
C HIS A 86 6.10 -5.60 -1.80
N GLY A 87 6.49 -6.87 -1.91
CA GLY A 87 5.58 -7.96 -2.29
C GLY A 87 4.42 -8.12 -1.30
N TYR A 88 4.68 -7.97 -0.01
CA TYR A 88 3.61 -7.97 1.00
C TYR A 88 2.61 -6.83 0.78
N TYR A 89 3.09 -5.62 0.50
CA TYR A 89 2.20 -4.50 0.21
C TYR A 89 1.32 -4.76 -1.01
N ALA A 90 1.90 -5.29 -2.07
CA ALA A 90 1.16 -5.62 -3.28
C ALA A 90 0.07 -6.67 -3.01
N LYS A 91 0.39 -7.75 -2.28
CA LYS A 91 -0.58 -8.79 -1.89
C LYS A 91 -1.73 -8.22 -1.05
N ILE A 92 -1.42 -7.41 -0.04
CA ILE A 92 -2.42 -6.80 0.84
C ILE A 92 -3.36 -5.89 0.05
N ILE A 93 -2.82 -4.99 -0.78
CA ILE A 93 -3.65 -4.02 -1.51
C ILE A 93 -4.37 -4.72 -2.66
N ARG A 94 -3.76 -5.71 -3.32
CA ARG A 94 -4.46 -6.57 -4.28
C ARG A 94 -5.71 -7.20 -3.65
N TRP A 95 -5.56 -7.80 -2.47
CA TRP A 95 -6.70 -8.35 -1.75
C TRP A 95 -7.78 -7.30 -1.50
N TYR A 96 -7.40 -6.12 -1.04
CA TYR A 96 -8.33 -5.02 -0.82
C TYR A 96 -9.13 -4.66 -2.09
N VAL A 97 -8.46 -4.59 -3.22
CA VAL A 97 -9.06 -4.22 -4.51
C VAL A 97 -9.97 -5.33 -5.05
N LEU A 98 -9.47 -6.57 -5.07
CA LEU A 98 -10.12 -7.68 -5.77
C LEU A 98 -11.09 -8.48 -4.89
N ASN A 99 -10.77 -8.69 -3.64
CA ASN A 99 -11.53 -9.52 -2.70
C ASN A 99 -12.24 -8.70 -1.63
N GLY A 100 -11.62 -7.67 -1.11
CA GLY A 100 -12.16 -6.79 -0.07
C GLY A 100 -13.23 -5.84 -0.58
N LYS A 101 -13.48 -5.80 -1.91
CA LYS A 101 -14.46 -4.96 -2.59
C LYS A 101 -14.38 -3.48 -2.18
N ARG A 102 -13.18 -3.01 -1.82
CA ARG A 102 -12.89 -1.64 -1.39
C ARG A 102 -13.79 -1.14 -0.25
N THR A 103 -14.25 -2.04 0.62
CA THR A 103 -15.08 -1.68 1.77
C THR A 103 -14.27 -0.95 2.84
N GLN A 104 -14.93 -0.22 3.73
CA GLN A 104 -14.27 0.43 4.88
C GLN A 104 -13.54 -0.59 5.77
N LYS A 105 -14.16 -1.77 5.99
CA LYS A 105 -13.59 -2.85 6.80
C LYS A 105 -12.31 -3.40 6.18
N SER A 106 -12.32 -3.67 4.88
CA SER A 106 -11.13 -4.15 4.18
C SER A 106 -10.04 -3.09 4.07
N PHE A 107 -10.40 -1.80 3.99
CA PHE A 107 -9.42 -0.71 4.04
C PHE A 107 -8.68 -0.68 5.39
N VAL A 108 -9.41 -0.73 6.50
CA VAL A 108 -8.81 -0.74 7.85
C VAL A 108 -7.90 -1.95 8.04
N MET A 109 -8.34 -3.14 7.61
CA MET A 109 -7.53 -4.35 7.65
C MET A 109 -6.24 -4.20 6.84
N SER A 110 -6.35 -3.74 5.60
CA SER A 110 -5.20 -3.55 4.73
C SER A 110 -4.22 -2.51 5.27
N GLN A 111 -4.71 -1.39 5.79
CA GLN A 111 -3.86 -0.37 6.39
C GLN A 111 -3.12 -0.89 7.63
N ALA A 112 -3.79 -1.67 8.48
CA ALA A 112 -3.17 -2.28 9.66
C ALA A 112 -2.06 -3.28 9.28
N LEU A 113 -2.31 -4.11 8.29
CA LEU A 113 -1.32 -5.07 7.77
C LEU A 113 -0.13 -4.36 7.13
N ILE A 114 -0.37 -3.30 6.35
CA ILE A 114 0.70 -2.48 5.75
C ILE A 114 1.60 -1.88 6.85
N TRP A 115 1.04 -1.35 7.91
CA TRP A 115 1.83 -0.84 9.04
C TRP A 115 2.62 -1.95 9.73
N SER A 116 2.04 -3.13 9.92
CA SER A 116 2.77 -4.29 10.48
C SER A 116 4.01 -4.61 9.65
N VAL A 117 3.84 -4.73 8.34
CA VAL A 117 4.95 -4.99 7.41
C VAL A 117 5.97 -3.83 7.42
N SER A 118 5.53 -2.58 7.46
CA SER A 118 6.42 -1.42 7.48
C SER A 118 7.29 -1.36 8.74
N GLU A 119 6.76 -1.84 9.86
CA GLU A 119 7.48 -1.98 11.14
C GLU A 119 8.33 -3.27 11.23
N GLY A 120 8.47 -4.02 10.14
CA GLY A 120 9.27 -5.24 10.10
C GLY A 120 8.58 -6.47 10.71
N ARG A 121 7.28 -6.41 10.97
CA ARG A 121 6.47 -7.50 11.53
C ARG A 121 5.69 -8.18 10.42
N ASN A 122 6.35 -9.06 9.68
CA ASN A 122 5.83 -9.70 8.47
C ASN A 122 5.81 -11.23 8.50
N SER A 123 6.14 -11.87 9.64
CA SER A 123 5.96 -13.31 9.76
C SER A 123 4.47 -13.68 9.75
N GLU A 124 4.15 -14.90 9.32
CA GLU A 124 2.77 -15.41 9.28
C GLU A 124 2.06 -15.22 10.62
N ALA A 125 2.72 -15.61 11.73
CA ALA A 125 2.16 -15.47 13.07
C ALA A 125 1.84 -14.00 13.41
N GLN A 126 2.74 -13.07 13.07
CA GLN A 126 2.56 -11.65 13.33
C GLN A 126 1.42 -11.05 12.50
N LEU A 127 1.31 -11.44 11.23
CA LEU A 127 0.25 -10.97 10.35
C LEU A 127 -1.12 -11.56 10.74
N LYS A 128 -1.18 -12.82 11.13
CA LYS A 128 -2.39 -13.44 11.70
C LYS A 128 -2.81 -12.77 13.01
N ASP A 129 -1.86 -12.37 13.84
CA ASP A 129 -2.16 -11.60 15.06
C ASP A 129 -2.77 -10.23 14.75
N VAL A 130 -2.24 -9.51 13.76
CA VAL A 130 -2.84 -8.25 13.29
C VAL A 130 -4.26 -8.46 12.78
N ILE A 131 -4.50 -9.48 11.95
CA ILE A 131 -5.84 -9.81 11.46
C ILE A 131 -6.81 -10.06 12.63
N LYS A 132 -6.36 -10.78 13.66
CA LYS A 132 -7.15 -11.06 14.85
C LYS A 132 -7.44 -9.82 15.68
N GLN A 133 -6.48 -8.88 15.75
CA GLN A 133 -6.59 -7.66 16.56
C GLN A 133 -7.34 -6.54 15.85
N VAL A 134 -7.33 -6.50 14.51
CA VAL A 134 -8.14 -5.54 13.75
C VAL A 134 -9.61 -5.89 13.97
N LYS A 135 -10.03 -5.62 15.19
CA LYS A 135 -11.43 -5.50 15.53
C LYS A 135 -11.83 -4.09 15.08
N ASP A 136 -12.69 -3.98 14.11
CA ASP A 136 -13.60 -2.88 14.26
C ASP A 136 -14.40 -3.24 15.52
N ASN A 137 -14.84 -2.28 16.30
CA ASN A 137 -15.51 -2.51 17.59
C ASN A 137 -16.71 -3.46 17.53
N THR A 138 -16.96 -4.13 16.42
CA THR A 138 -18.12 -4.92 16.08
C THR A 138 -17.80 -6.38 15.67
N HIS A 139 -16.54 -6.75 15.34
CA HIS A 139 -16.23 -8.07 14.80
C HIS A 139 -15.03 -8.72 15.50
N THR A 140 -15.25 -9.88 16.06
CA THR A 140 -14.20 -10.81 16.49
C THR A 140 -14.09 -11.90 15.43
N TYR A 141 -12.94 -12.03 14.77
CA TYR A 141 -12.70 -13.14 13.87
C TYR A 141 -12.40 -14.41 14.67
N SER A 142 -13.03 -15.54 14.33
CA SER A 142 -12.64 -16.85 14.83
C SER A 142 -11.25 -17.22 14.30
N SER A 143 -10.56 -18.16 14.93
CA SER A 143 -9.26 -18.65 14.46
C SER A 143 -9.35 -19.21 13.04
N LYS A 144 -10.45 -19.87 12.68
CA LYS A 144 -10.71 -20.36 11.33
C LYS A 144 -10.77 -19.20 10.32
N THR A 145 -11.54 -18.17 10.64
CA THR A 145 -11.67 -16.97 9.78
C THR A 145 -10.34 -16.23 9.63
N VAL A 146 -9.51 -16.18 10.68
CA VAL A 146 -8.17 -15.57 10.60
C VAL A 146 -7.28 -16.31 9.61
N ASN A 147 -7.24 -17.64 9.66
CA ASN A 147 -6.47 -18.46 8.72
C ASN A 147 -6.98 -18.30 7.28
N GLU A 148 -8.29 -18.37 7.06
CA GLU A 148 -8.90 -18.19 5.75
C GLU A 148 -8.58 -16.81 5.16
N LEU A 149 -8.66 -15.77 5.98
CA LEU A 149 -8.36 -14.41 5.53
C LEU A 149 -6.87 -14.23 5.24
N TYR A 150 -5.99 -14.77 6.09
CA TYR A 150 -4.54 -14.77 5.83
C TYR A 150 -4.22 -15.40 4.48
N ASN A 151 -4.71 -16.62 4.23
CA ASN A 151 -4.45 -17.33 2.97
C ASN A 151 -5.00 -16.54 1.77
N THR A 152 -6.20 -15.96 1.89
CA THR A 152 -6.75 -15.13 0.80
C THR A 152 -5.90 -13.90 0.49
N ILE A 153 -5.24 -13.33 1.48
CA ILE A 153 -4.38 -12.14 1.33
C ILE A 153 -3.00 -12.53 0.80
N PHE A 154 -2.34 -13.50 1.42
CA PHE A 154 -0.92 -13.78 1.24
C PHE A 154 -0.62 -14.98 0.36
N GLU A 155 -1.58 -15.89 0.18
CA GLU A 155 -1.50 -17.07 -0.68
C GLU A 155 -2.62 -17.06 -1.73
N PRO A 156 -2.71 -16.00 -2.55
CA PRO A 156 -3.80 -15.88 -3.50
C PRO A 156 -3.71 -16.92 -4.60
N SER A 157 -4.83 -17.49 -4.96
CA SER A 157 -4.95 -18.37 -6.12
C SER A 157 -5.16 -17.57 -7.42
N GLY A 158 -4.65 -18.09 -8.52
CA GLY A 158 -4.81 -17.52 -9.86
C GLY A 158 -3.78 -16.46 -10.20
N ASN A 159 -3.70 -16.14 -11.48
CA ASN A 159 -2.74 -15.17 -12.00
C ASN A 159 -3.20 -13.74 -11.70
N TRP A 160 -2.29 -12.89 -11.27
CA TRP A 160 -2.55 -11.48 -11.02
C TRP A 160 -1.25 -10.67 -11.21
N GLU A 161 -1.44 -9.43 -11.56
CA GLU A 161 -0.37 -8.43 -11.63
C GLU A 161 -0.72 -7.24 -10.76
N ALA A 162 0.28 -6.59 -10.22
CA ALA A 162 0.13 -5.35 -9.50
C ALA A 162 1.26 -4.38 -9.82
N THR A 163 0.94 -3.10 -9.87
CA THR A 163 1.93 -2.03 -9.93
C THR A 163 1.74 -1.16 -8.71
N ALA A 164 2.75 -1.11 -7.85
CA ALA A 164 2.75 -0.22 -6.71
C ALA A 164 3.62 0.99 -6.98
N THR A 165 3.14 2.14 -6.54
CA THR A 165 3.88 3.40 -6.61
C THR A 165 4.01 3.97 -5.21
N ILE A 166 5.24 4.29 -4.81
CA ILE A 166 5.55 4.98 -3.56
C ILE A 166 5.58 6.47 -3.83
N TRP A 167 4.96 7.23 -2.94
CA TRP A 167 4.81 8.66 -3.05
C TRP A 167 5.39 9.37 -1.83
N GLN A 168 6.13 10.43 -2.08
CA GLN A 168 6.70 11.29 -1.06
C GLN A 168 6.11 12.70 -1.15
N LYS A 169 5.82 13.32 -0.01
CA LYS A 169 5.38 14.72 0.04
C LYS A 169 6.44 15.63 -0.60
N THR A 170 6.01 16.52 -1.48
CA THR A 170 6.88 17.51 -2.12
C THR A 170 7.30 18.61 -1.13
N GLY A 171 8.46 19.22 -1.36
CA GLY A 171 9.04 20.21 -0.46
C GLY A 171 9.49 19.59 0.86
N ASN A 172 9.25 20.26 2.00
CA ASN A 172 9.64 19.72 3.31
C ASN A 172 8.80 18.49 3.66
N SER A 173 9.41 17.32 3.58
CA SER A 173 8.79 16.01 3.82
C SER A 173 9.05 15.46 5.23
N LYS A 174 9.85 16.17 6.06
CA LYS A 174 10.15 15.72 7.42
C LYS A 174 8.89 15.61 8.28
N GLY A 175 8.67 14.45 8.87
CA GLY A 175 7.49 14.16 9.70
C GLY A 175 6.22 13.84 8.91
N TYR A 176 6.26 13.85 7.57
CA TYR A 176 5.14 13.44 6.72
C TYR A 176 5.25 11.98 6.31
N GLN A 177 4.08 11.35 6.16
CA GLN A 177 4.00 9.96 5.75
C GLN A 177 4.43 9.80 4.30
N LYS A 178 5.12 8.70 4.00
CA LYS A 178 5.12 8.13 2.65
C LYS A 178 3.80 7.40 2.42
N LEU A 179 3.32 7.48 1.21
CA LEU A 179 2.08 6.82 0.78
C LEU A 179 2.41 5.77 -0.28
N ILE A 180 1.54 4.77 -0.40
CA ILE A 180 1.59 3.77 -1.45
C ILE A 180 0.23 3.66 -2.13
N THR A 181 0.24 3.62 -3.46
CA THR A 181 -0.91 3.23 -4.28
C THR A 181 -0.57 1.94 -5.01
N VAL A 182 -1.56 1.09 -5.21
CA VAL A 182 -1.39 -0.13 -6.01
C VAL A 182 -2.54 -0.23 -7.00
N ASP A 183 -2.18 -0.42 -8.25
CA ASP A 183 -3.08 -0.90 -9.30
C ASP A 183 -2.92 -2.41 -9.38
N ALA A 184 -3.98 -3.16 -9.14
CA ALA A 184 -3.98 -4.62 -9.18
C ALA A 184 -5.10 -5.12 -10.09
N GLU A 185 -4.77 -6.07 -10.94
CA GLU A 185 -5.70 -6.71 -11.86
C GLU A 185 -5.47 -8.22 -11.90
N LYS A 186 -6.51 -8.94 -12.26
CA LYS A 186 -6.37 -10.36 -12.59
C LYS A 186 -5.86 -10.47 -14.01
N THR A 187 -4.75 -11.18 -14.20
CA THR A 187 -4.26 -11.51 -15.52
C THR A 187 -5.21 -12.55 -16.14
N PRO A 188 -5.70 -12.33 -17.36
CA PRO A 188 -6.46 -13.36 -18.06
C PRO A 188 -5.64 -14.65 -18.15
N GLN A 189 -6.22 -15.79 -17.78
CA GLN A 189 -5.58 -17.08 -18.08
C GLN A 189 -5.44 -17.16 -19.59
N ALA A 190 -4.20 -17.30 -20.07
CA ALA A 190 -3.98 -17.70 -21.44
C ALA A 190 -4.63 -19.06 -21.59
N PHE A 191 -5.65 -19.16 -22.45
CA PHE A 191 -6.22 -20.43 -22.82
C PHE A 191 -5.13 -21.21 -23.55
N ALA A 192 -4.65 -22.28 -22.92
CA ALA A 192 -3.72 -23.23 -23.54
C ALA A 192 -4.46 -24.08 -24.56
#